data_e5459dc41223b7a19b436b639be08046
#
_entry.id   e5459dc41223b7a19b436b639be08046
#
_cell.length_a   1.000
_cell.length_b   1.000
_cell.length_c   1.000
_cell.angle_alpha   90.00
_cell.angle_beta   90.00
_cell.angle_gamma   90.00
#
_symmetry.space_group_name_H-M   'P 1'
#
loop_
_entity.id
_entity.type
_entity.pdbx_description
1 polymer ?
#
loop_
_entity_poly.entity_id
_entity_poly.type
_entity_poly.pdbx_seq_one_letter_code
_entity_poly.pdbx_strand_id
1 'polypeptide(L)'
;MNVLVLNSGSSSLKFQVIATDIARISQHSGDRLCRGQIERIGGDATITVQTRHGVRQTYTASLPDIPASLEYLLGWIVSDRSEVSELRSLADIHAVGHRVVHGGELFPDSVVITDEVLNGIEKCIDLAPLHNPDNIKGIQASRKILGPTVPQVAVFDTSFHQSIPEHAYLYAVPYHLYRRHNIRRYGFHGTSHRFVTERYRILRGLTKDRTHVITLHLGNGCSATAVRAGCSVDTSMGMTPLEGLVMGTRSGDIDPAIVNRIAIKEGLSTNEVENLLNTQSGLLGISGLTNDMRILLEEQQNLGDRRAGLAIEVFCYRARKYIGAFLACMGGADAIVFTGGIGENSPEVRRRICQGLEWVGLKLDDERNEHAVGCQGQISADDSSLHAFVIPTDEELLIALDTVRSILGEPQPSHWEPPSKGEPLRV
;
A
#
# COMPACT_ATOMS: atom_id res chain seq x y z
N MET A 1 -6.84 10.90 -21.04
CA MET A 1 -5.74 11.70 -20.45
C MET A 1 -4.55 10.79 -20.22
N ASN A 2 -3.34 11.23 -20.53
CA ASN A 2 -2.12 10.52 -20.14
C ASN A 2 -1.69 11.05 -18.77
N VAL A 3 -1.76 10.20 -17.76
CA VAL A 3 -1.42 10.53 -16.37
C VAL A 3 -0.06 9.95 -16.03
N LEU A 4 0.88 10.79 -15.64
CA LEU A 4 2.14 10.37 -15.04
C LEU A 4 1.92 10.10 -13.56
N VAL A 5 2.10 8.87 -13.13
CA VAL A 5 2.04 8.50 -11.71
C VAL A 5 3.45 8.43 -11.15
N LEU A 6 3.67 9.09 -10.03
CA LEU A 6 4.97 9.17 -9.35
C LEU A 6 4.87 8.69 -7.90
N ASN A 7 5.84 7.88 -7.51
CA ASN A 7 6.07 7.46 -6.13
C ASN A 7 7.54 7.75 -5.77
N SER A 8 7.75 8.87 -5.08
CA SER A 8 9.08 9.39 -4.73
C SER A 8 9.46 8.94 -3.32
N GLY A 9 10.54 8.17 -3.20
CA GLY A 9 11.17 7.80 -1.94
C GLY A 9 12.54 8.49 -1.80
N SER A 10 13.22 8.27 -0.67
CA SER A 10 14.49 8.92 -0.32
C SER A 10 15.62 8.64 -1.32
N SER A 11 15.69 7.43 -1.85
CA SER A 11 16.73 6.97 -2.80
C SER A 11 16.14 6.27 -4.01
N SER A 12 14.83 6.41 -4.25
CA SER A 12 14.15 5.75 -5.37
C SER A 12 13.00 6.59 -5.91
N LEU A 13 12.74 6.43 -7.20
CA LEU A 13 11.59 7.02 -7.89
C LEU A 13 10.94 5.93 -8.74
N LYS A 14 9.70 5.57 -8.44
CA LYS A 14 8.89 4.68 -9.28
C LYS A 14 7.90 5.51 -10.08
N PHE A 15 7.63 5.07 -11.31
CA PHE A 15 6.71 5.77 -12.19
C PHE A 15 5.92 4.83 -13.09
N GLN A 16 4.75 5.29 -13.50
CA GLN A 16 4.00 4.74 -14.63
C GLN A 16 3.34 5.87 -15.41
N VAL A 17 3.20 5.71 -16.72
CA VAL A 17 2.30 6.55 -17.52
C VAL A 17 1.11 5.71 -17.93
N ILE A 18 -0.08 6.18 -17.54
CA ILE A 18 -1.35 5.47 -17.76
C ILE A 18 -2.28 6.38 -18.54
N ALA A 19 -2.76 5.88 -19.69
CA ALA A 19 -3.82 6.51 -20.43
C ALA A 19 -5.17 6.06 -19.88
N THR A 20 -5.96 7.00 -19.36
CA THR A 20 -7.30 6.74 -18.82
C THR A 20 -8.23 7.94 -19.03
N ASP A 21 -9.52 7.73 -18.80
CA ASP A 21 -10.55 8.76 -18.93
C ASP A 21 -11.74 8.47 -17.98
N ILE A 22 -12.74 9.34 -17.98
CA ILE A 22 -13.91 9.24 -17.12
C ILE A 22 -14.72 7.94 -17.36
N ALA A 23 -14.82 7.46 -18.58
CA ALA A 23 -15.56 6.24 -18.90
C ALA A 23 -14.83 5.01 -18.35
N ARG A 24 -13.51 5.03 -18.37
CA ARG A 24 -12.65 3.96 -17.82
C ARG A 24 -12.58 3.95 -16.30
N ILE A 25 -12.86 5.08 -15.64
CA ILE A 25 -12.95 5.16 -14.18
C ILE A 25 -13.97 4.16 -13.65
N SER A 26 -15.16 4.10 -14.23
CA SER A 26 -16.23 3.18 -13.81
C SER A 26 -15.88 1.71 -14.00
N GLN A 27 -15.00 1.40 -14.94
CA GLN A 27 -14.51 0.06 -15.27
C GLN A 27 -13.24 -0.33 -14.51
N HIS A 28 -12.66 0.59 -13.72
CA HIS A 28 -11.35 0.44 -13.09
C HIS A 28 -10.29 -0.03 -14.08
N SER A 29 -10.17 0.67 -15.22
CA SER A 29 -9.28 0.30 -16.32
C SER A 29 -8.47 1.49 -16.82
N GLY A 30 -7.31 1.19 -17.42
CA GLY A 30 -6.42 2.15 -18.05
C GLY A 30 -5.38 1.41 -18.88
N ASP A 31 -4.84 2.07 -19.90
CA ASP A 31 -3.78 1.53 -20.73
C ASP A 31 -2.43 1.98 -20.16
N ARG A 32 -1.63 1.04 -19.68
CA ARG A 32 -0.26 1.30 -19.24
C ARG A 32 0.63 1.53 -20.46
N LEU A 33 1.10 2.76 -20.64
CA LEU A 33 1.95 3.14 -21.77
C LEU A 33 3.42 2.78 -21.52
N CYS A 34 3.94 3.09 -20.34
CA CYS A 34 5.26 2.67 -19.88
C CYS A 34 5.33 2.71 -18.36
N ARG A 35 6.35 2.06 -17.79
CA ARG A 35 6.64 2.08 -16.37
C ARG A 35 8.13 1.90 -16.10
N GLY A 36 8.53 2.20 -14.89
CA GLY A 36 9.89 1.91 -14.45
C GLY A 36 10.19 2.41 -13.04
N GLN A 37 11.45 2.25 -12.69
CA GLN A 37 11.97 2.70 -11.41
C GLN A 37 13.42 3.16 -11.56
N ILE A 38 13.79 4.14 -10.74
CA ILE A 38 15.16 4.60 -10.54
C ILE A 38 15.51 4.26 -9.10
N GLU A 39 16.61 3.58 -8.87
CA GLU A 39 17.10 3.14 -7.56
C GLU A 39 18.49 3.69 -7.31
N ARG A 40 18.87 3.82 -6.04
CA ARG A 40 20.17 4.36 -5.60
C ARG A 40 20.42 5.79 -6.08
N ILE A 41 19.36 6.62 -6.01
CA ILE A 41 19.49 8.07 -6.25
C ILE A 41 20.43 8.66 -5.21
N GLY A 42 21.30 9.58 -5.63
CA GLY A 42 22.36 10.16 -4.82
C GLY A 42 23.77 9.77 -5.30
N GLY A 43 23.88 9.02 -6.40
CA GLY A 43 25.13 8.55 -6.97
C GLY A 43 24.90 7.86 -8.31
N ASP A 44 25.55 6.69 -8.49
CA ASP A 44 25.32 5.84 -9.65
C ASP A 44 23.99 5.11 -9.52
N ALA A 45 22.94 5.72 -10.05
CA ALA A 45 21.60 5.20 -10.02
C ALA A 45 21.38 4.10 -11.06
N THR A 46 20.56 3.11 -10.71
CA THR A 46 20.09 2.08 -11.64
C THR A 46 18.69 2.45 -12.12
N ILE A 47 18.52 2.58 -13.42
CA ILE A 47 17.26 2.95 -14.06
C ILE A 47 16.75 1.71 -14.79
N THR A 48 15.63 1.18 -14.35
CA THR A 48 14.93 0.07 -15.01
C THR A 48 13.63 0.59 -15.58
N VAL A 49 13.43 0.44 -16.87
CA VAL A 49 12.23 0.90 -17.58
C VAL A 49 11.63 -0.25 -18.38
N GLN A 50 10.32 -0.19 -18.58
CA GLN A 50 9.59 -1.15 -19.39
C GLN A 50 8.67 -0.40 -20.33
N THR A 51 8.81 -0.69 -21.64
CA THR A 51 7.97 -0.12 -22.69
C THR A 51 6.58 -0.78 -22.70
N ARG A 52 5.66 -0.21 -23.48
CA ARG A 52 4.29 -0.75 -23.68
C ARG A 52 4.31 -2.22 -24.12
N HIS A 53 5.27 -2.61 -24.94
CA HIS A 53 5.39 -3.97 -25.47
C HIS A 53 6.11 -4.93 -24.51
N GLY A 54 6.38 -4.50 -23.29
CA GLY A 54 6.98 -5.35 -22.26
C GLY A 54 8.51 -5.44 -22.33
N VAL A 55 9.16 -4.77 -23.27
CA VAL A 55 10.63 -4.75 -23.39
C VAL A 55 11.19 -4.05 -22.16
N ARG A 56 12.02 -4.75 -21.39
CA ARG A 56 12.68 -4.23 -20.19
C ARG A 56 14.10 -3.80 -20.56
N GLN A 57 14.44 -2.57 -20.18
CA GLN A 57 15.75 -1.99 -20.39
C GLN A 57 16.32 -1.50 -19.05
N THR A 58 17.63 -1.65 -18.85
CA THR A 58 18.30 -1.20 -17.64
C THR A 58 19.47 -0.31 -18.03
N TYR A 59 19.56 0.85 -17.38
CA TYR A 59 20.61 1.85 -17.59
C TYR A 59 21.26 2.20 -16.25
N THR A 60 22.46 2.76 -16.30
CA THR A 60 23.12 3.39 -15.16
C THR A 60 23.43 4.84 -15.51
N ALA A 61 23.12 5.75 -14.60
CA ALA A 61 23.43 7.17 -14.75
C ALA A 61 23.75 7.79 -13.38
N SER A 62 24.59 8.83 -13.37
CA SER A 62 24.84 9.60 -12.15
C SER A 62 23.67 10.57 -11.94
N LEU A 63 22.86 10.29 -10.93
CA LEU A 63 21.66 11.05 -10.58
C LEU A 63 21.74 11.51 -9.12
N PRO A 64 22.10 12.78 -8.89
CA PRO A 64 22.41 13.27 -7.54
C PRO A 64 21.19 13.42 -6.63
N ASP A 65 20.00 13.60 -7.20
CA ASP A 65 18.78 13.88 -6.45
C ASP A 65 17.51 13.52 -7.23
N ILE A 66 16.36 13.69 -6.58
CA ILE A 66 15.02 13.45 -7.16
C ILE A 66 14.73 14.36 -8.37
N PRO A 67 15.00 15.69 -8.33
CA PRO A 67 14.84 16.55 -9.50
C PRO A 67 15.60 16.07 -10.74
N ALA A 68 16.87 15.74 -10.61
CA ALA A 68 17.70 15.22 -11.72
C ALA A 68 17.16 13.88 -12.24
N SER A 69 16.70 13.02 -11.33
CA SER A 69 16.08 11.73 -11.67
C SER A 69 14.80 11.91 -12.46
N LEU A 70 13.96 12.88 -12.07
CA LEU A 70 12.71 13.17 -12.76
C LEU A 70 12.98 13.80 -14.15
N GLU A 71 13.94 14.69 -14.26
CA GLU A 71 14.36 15.28 -15.56
C GLU A 71 14.85 14.20 -16.53
N TYR A 72 15.71 13.30 -16.05
CA TYR A 72 16.17 12.15 -16.83
C TYR A 72 15.00 11.26 -17.28
N LEU A 73 14.11 10.95 -16.36
CA LEU A 73 12.92 10.13 -16.60
C LEU A 73 12.02 10.75 -17.67
N LEU A 74 11.68 12.03 -17.52
CA LEU A 74 10.82 12.73 -18.46
C LEU A 74 11.43 12.82 -19.86
N GLY A 75 12.75 13.04 -19.93
CA GLY A 75 13.51 12.97 -21.19
C GLY A 75 13.45 11.58 -21.84
N TRP A 76 13.49 10.52 -21.04
CA TRP A 76 13.33 9.14 -21.55
C TRP A 76 11.90 8.89 -22.05
N ILE A 77 10.89 9.28 -21.30
CA ILE A 77 9.46 9.07 -21.65
C ILE A 77 9.12 9.64 -23.03
N VAL A 78 9.61 10.85 -23.34
CA VAL A 78 9.30 11.52 -24.61
C VAL A 78 10.30 11.22 -25.72
N SER A 79 11.29 10.36 -25.48
CA SER A 79 12.26 9.94 -26.49
C SER A 79 11.76 8.71 -27.26
N ASP A 80 12.34 8.49 -28.45
CA ASP A 80 12.08 7.28 -29.25
C ASP A 80 12.39 5.97 -28.50
N ARG A 81 13.21 6.04 -27.43
CA ARG A 81 13.56 4.87 -26.61
C ARG A 81 12.40 4.32 -25.81
N SER A 82 11.38 5.15 -25.50
CA SER A 82 10.19 4.71 -24.76
C SER A 82 9.27 3.84 -25.62
N GLU A 83 9.37 3.92 -26.96
CA GLU A 83 8.49 3.25 -27.93
C GLU A 83 7.00 3.59 -27.72
N VAL A 84 6.71 4.75 -27.10
CA VAL A 84 5.34 5.21 -26.82
C VAL A 84 4.98 6.31 -27.81
N SER A 85 4.26 5.97 -28.85
CA SER A 85 3.87 6.90 -29.92
C SER A 85 2.98 8.06 -29.45
N GLU A 86 2.29 7.85 -28.32
CA GLU A 86 1.39 8.80 -27.68
C GLU A 86 2.10 9.87 -26.84
N LEU A 87 3.42 9.73 -26.61
CA LEU A 87 4.22 10.61 -25.73
C LEU A 87 5.44 11.15 -26.48
N ARG A 88 5.23 12.13 -27.35
CA ARG A 88 6.29 12.74 -28.18
C ARG A 88 6.87 14.01 -27.59
N SER A 89 6.18 14.58 -26.62
CA SER A 89 6.58 15.81 -25.95
C SER A 89 6.05 15.82 -24.52
N LEU A 90 6.59 16.69 -23.67
CA LEU A 90 6.07 16.88 -22.30
C LEU A 90 4.62 17.39 -22.27
N ALA A 91 4.16 18.03 -23.36
CA ALA A 91 2.77 18.48 -23.47
C ALA A 91 1.77 17.33 -23.60
N ASP A 92 2.24 16.11 -23.92
CA ASP A 92 1.40 14.92 -24.01
C ASP A 92 1.14 14.30 -22.60
N ILE A 93 1.81 14.79 -21.56
CA ILE A 93 1.52 14.48 -20.15
C ILE A 93 0.46 15.46 -19.67
N HIS A 94 -0.77 14.97 -19.49
CA HIS A 94 -1.92 15.81 -19.19
C HIS A 94 -2.14 16.07 -17.71
N ALA A 95 -1.59 15.22 -16.83
CA ALA A 95 -1.69 15.33 -15.38
C ALA A 95 -0.61 14.50 -14.68
N VAL A 96 -0.34 14.82 -13.41
CA VAL A 96 0.55 14.03 -12.55
C VAL A 96 -0.20 13.59 -11.30
N GLY A 97 -0.18 12.29 -11.00
CA GLY A 97 -0.64 11.73 -9.74
C GLY A 97 0.55 11.40 -8.84
N HIS A 98 0.57 11.94 -7.64
CA HIS A 98 1.62 11.67 -6.66
C HIS A 98 1.10 10.77 -5.54
N ARG A 99 1.78 9.67 -5.28
CA ARG A 99 1.60 8.98 -4.01
C ARG A 99 2.23 9.80 -2.90
N VAL A 100 1.43 10.15 -1.89
CA VAL A 100 1.88 10.81 -0.66
C VAL A 100 1.61 9.87 0.51
N VAL A 101 2.63 9.61 1.32
CA VAL A 101 2.52 8.57 2.35
C VAL A 101 1.54 8.98 3.44
N HIS A 102 1.54 10.24 3.88
CA HIS A 102 0.73 10.66 5.01
C HIS A 102 -0.02 11.96 4.76
N GLY A 103 -1.36 11.89 4.87
CA GLY A 103 -2.26 13.04 4.74
C GLY A 103 -2.77 13.59 6.09
N GLY A 104 -2.40 12.97 7.21
CA GLY A 104 -2.92 13.32 8.52
C GLY A 104 -4.44 13.21 8.58
N GLU A 105 -5.07 14.05 9.39
CA GLU A 105 -6.52 14.26 9.41
C GLU A 105 -6.96 15.37 8.44
N LEU A 106 -5.98 16.01 7.73
CA LEU A 106 -6.23 17.12 6.83
C LEU A 106 -6.76 16.66 5.47
N PHE A 107 -6.35 15.48 5.01
CA PHE A 107 -6.64 14.99 3.68
C PHE A 107 -7.37 13.64 3.71
N PRO A 108 -8.70 13.66 3.81
CA PRO A 108 -9.51 12.43 3.77
C PRO A 108 -9.59 11.81 2.38
N ASP A 109 -9.31 12.59 1.33
CA ASP A 109 -9.43 12.19 -0.07
C ASP A 109 -8.23 12.66 -0.90
N SER A 110 -8.15 12.16 -2.13
CA SER A 110 -7.22 12.66 -3.14
C SER A 110 -7.57 14.09 -3.54
N VAL A 111 -6.58 14.96 -3.69
CA VAL A 111 -6.80 16.40 -3.86
C VAL A 111 -5.87 17.01 -4.91
N VAL A 112 -6.37 17.95 -5.71
CA VAL A 112 -5.55 18.76 -6.62
C VAL A 112 -4.58 19.61 -5.80
N ILE A 113 -3.30 19.56 -6.13
CA ILE A 113 -2.23 20.23 -5.37
C ILE A 113 -2.22 21.72 -5.71
N THR A 114 -2.68 22.52 -4.77
CA THR A 114 -2.47 23.98 -4.70
C THR A 114 -1.32 24.30 -3.75
N ASP A 115 -0.99 25.57 -3.58
CA ASP A 115 0.03 25.97 -2.58
C ASP A 115 -0.48 25.71 -1.15
N GLU A 116 -1.79 25.85 -0.89
CA GLU A 116 -2.41 25.53 0.40
C GLU A 116 -2.34 24.02 0.69
N VAL A 117 -2.58 23.19 -0.33
CA VAL A 117 -2.46 21.72 -0.19
C VAL A 117 -1.01 21.33 0.08
N LEU A 118 -0.05 21.93 -0.63
CA LEU A 118 1.37 21.66 -0.41
C LEU A 118 1.80 22.03 1.02
N ASN A 119 1.39 23.20 1.50
CA ASN A 119 1.60 23.63 2.91
C ASN A 119 0.92 22.67 3.91
N GLY A 120 -0.23 22.10 3.55
CA GLY A 120 -0.90 21.08 4.36
C GLY A 120 -0.09 19.78 4.43
N ILE A 121 0.49 19.33 3.31
CA ILE A 121 1.36 18.14 3.27
C ILE A 121 2.65 18.38 4.08
N GLU A 122 3.20 19.60 4.04
CA GLU A 122 4.35 19.99 4.86
C GLU A 122 4.05 19.89 6.37
N LYS A 123 2.85 20.25 6.81
CA LYS A 123 2.42 20.09 8.22
C LYS A 123 2.32 18.62 8.64
N CYS A 124 2.17 17.70 7.69
CA CYS A 124 2.16 16.28 7.97
C CYS A 124 3.56 15.64 8.01
N ILE A 125 4.65 16.43 7.87
CA ILE A 125 6.03 15.91 7.96
C ILE A 125 6.30 15.28 9.33
N ASP A 126 5.81 15.86 10.40
CA ASP A 126 5.99 15.33 11.76
C ASP A 126 5.38 13.93 11.94
N LEU A 127 4.37 13.58 11.14
CA LEU A 127 3.73 12.26 11.14
C LEU A 127 4.47 11.23 10.24
N ALA A 128 5.20 11.72 9.23
CA ALA A 128 5.96 10.87 8.30
C ALA A 128 7.30 11.52 7.90
N PRO A 129 8.22 11.74 8.84
CA PRO A 129 9.47 12.48 8.61
C PRO A 129 10.42 11.79 7.62
N LEU A 130 10.28 10.46 7.44
CA LEU A 130 11.10 9.67 6.51
C LEU A 130 10.52 9.62 5.08
N HIS A 131 9.30 10.13 4.86
CA HIS A 131 8.61 9.94 3.57
C HIS A 131 8.08 11.24 2.97
N ASN A 132 7.31 12.03 3.71
CA ASN A 132 6.66 13.24 3.19
C ASN A 132 7.65 14.26 2.60
N PRO A 133 8.85 14.51 3.19
CA PRO A 133 9.83 15.41 2.58
C PRO A 133 10.21 15.03 1.15
N ASP A 134 10.38 13.74 0.86
CA ASP A 134 10.76 13.27 -0.47
C ASP A 134 9.57 13.27 -1.43
N ASN A 135 8.36 13.03 -0.93
CA ASN A 135 7.13 13.23 -1.72
C ASN A 135 6.99 14.70 -2.16
N ILE A 136 7.23 15.66 -1.26
CA ILE A 136 7.20 17.10 -1.55
C ILE A 136 8.25 17.47 -2.60
N LYS A 137 9.48 16.97 -2.49
CA LYS A 137 10.54 17.19 -3.51
C LYS A 137 10.09 16.70 -4.89
N GLY A 138 9.44 15.53 -4.97
CA GLY A 138 8.89 15.00 -6.22
C GLY A 138 7.81 15.89 -6.81
N ILE A 139 6.89 16.41 -5.98
CA ILE A 139 5.84 17.35 -6.38
C ILE A 139 6.44 18.65 -6.91
N GLN A 140 7.37 19.24 -6.17
CA GLN A 140 7.99 20.52 -6.55
C GLN A 140 8.82 20.38 -7.83
N ALA A 141 9.56 19.28 -7.99
CA ALA A 141 10.36 19.00 -9.17
C ALA A 141 9.47 18.83 -10.42
N SER A 142 8.41 18.03 -10.33
CA SER A 142 7.48 17.84 -11.46
C SER A 142 6.77 19.14 -11.84
N ARG A 143 6.37 19.97 -10.86
CA ARG A 143 5.76 21.27 -11.09
C ARG A 143 6.71 22.24 -11.81
N LYS A 144 8.00 22.21 -11.47
CA LYS A 144 9.04 23.02 -12.12
C LYS A 144 9.29 22.61 -13.56
N ILE A 145 9.32 21.31 -13.85
CA ILE A 145 9.67 20.78 -15.17
C ILE A 145 8.47 20.82 -16.13
N LEU A 146 7.27 20.40 -15.68
CA LEU A 146 6.08 20.32 -16.51
C LEU A 146 5.32 21.65 -16.60
N GLY A 147 5.64 22.60 -15.72
CA GLY A 147 4.99 23.91 -15.66
C GLY A 147 3.70 23.92 -14.85
N PRO A 148 3.16 25.15 -14.56
CA PRO A 148 2.02 25.33 -13.67
C PRO A 148 0.67 24.95 -14.30
N THR A 149 0.62 24.72 -15.60
CA THR A 149 -0.61 24.38 -16.34
C THR A 149 -0.94 22.90 -16.28
N VAL A 150 0.04 22.03 -15.96
CA VAL A 150 -0.20 20.59 -15.79
C VAL A 150 -0.71 20.35 -14.38
N PRO A 151 -1.98 19.95 -14.20
CA PRO A 151 -2.54 19.70 -12.87
C PRO A 151 -1.85 18.53 -12.20
N GLN A 152 -1.64 18.66 -10.88
CA GLN A 152 -1.04 17.62 -10.05
C GLN A 152 -1.99 17.26 -8.92
N VAL A 153 -2.06 15.97 -8.57
CA VAL A 153 -2.96 15.44 -7.55
C VAL A 153 -2.15 14.64 -6.53
N ALA A 154 -2.41 14.89 -5.25
CA ALA A 154 -1.91 14.07 -4.14
C ALA A 154 -2.91 12.97 -3.82
N VAL A 155 -2.44 11.74 -3.78
CA VAL A 155 -3.18 10.54 -3.39
C VAL A 155 -2.51 9.96 -2.16
N PHE A 156 -3.23 9.91 -1.03
CA PHE A 156 -2.65 9.59 0.27
C PHE A 156 -2.87 8.13 0.63
N ASP A 157 -1.82 7.45 1.12
CA ASP A 157 -1.92 6.08 1.65
C ASP A 157 -2.87 5.99 2.84
N THR A 158 -3.04 7.07 3.59
CA THR A 158 -3.89 7.13 4.79
C THR A 158 -5.36 7.43 4.48
N SER A 159 -5.70 7.88 3.28
CA SER A 159 -7.05 8.40 2.98
C SER A 159 -8.14 7.33 3.09
N PHE A 160 -7.89 6.10 2.63
CA PHE A 160 -8.86 5.01 2.73
C PHE A 160 -9.26 4.68 4.17
N HIS A 161 -8.36 4.95 5.12
CA HIS A 161 -8.52 4.66 6.55
C HIS A 161 -9.15 5.81 7.35
N GLN A 162 -9.51 6.93 6.72
CA GLN A 162 -10.17 8.05 7.41
C GLN A 162 -11.58 7.71 7.90
N SER A 163 -12.19 6.66 7.36
CA SER A 163 -13.49 6.13 7.81
C SER A 163 -13.43 5.28 9.07
N ILE A 164 -12.24 5.00 9.63
CA ILE A 164 -12.09 4.24 10.87
C ILE A 164 -12.72 5.02 12.04
N PRO A 165 -13.65 4.41 12.80
CA PRO A 165 -14.33 5.09 13.89
C PRO A 165 -13.41 5.37 15.09
N GLU A 166 -13.80 6.35 15.90
CA GLU A 166 -12.97 6.86 17.01
C GLU A 166 -12.48 5.76 17.97
N HIS A 167 -13.34 4.83 18.33
CA HIS A 167 -13.01 3.72 19.22
C HIS A 167 -12.00 2.72 18.63
N ALA A 168 -11.78 2.72 17.31
CA ALA A 168 -10.81 1.88 16.63
C ALA A 168 -9.49 2.62 16.32
N TYR A 169 -9.54 3.95 16.10
CA TYR A 169 -8.31 4.70 15.85
C TYR A 169 -7.61 5.23 17.09
N LEU A 170 -8.30 5.40 18.22
CA LEU A 170 -7.68 5.89 19.45
C LEU A 170 -6.82 4.82 20.12
N TYR A 171 -5.61 5.21 20.50
CA TYR A 171 -4.83 4.44 21.44
C TYR A 171 -5.30 4.67 22.86
N ALA A 172 -5.25 3.65 23.70
CA ALA A 172 -5.60 3.72 25.13
C ALA A 172 -4.49 4.40 25.95
N VAL A 173 -4.11 5.60 25.55
CA VAL A 173 -3.16 6.50 26.21
C VAL A 173 -3.89 7.80 26.63
N PRO A 174 -3.30 8.68 27.47
CA PRO A 174 -4.00 9.91 27.85
C PRO A 174 -4.52 10.70 26.65
N TYR A 175 -5.83 10.96 26.61
CA TYR A 175 -6.54 11.58 25.48
C TYR A 175 -5.93 12.89 24.99
N HIS A 176 -5.30 13.66 25.90
CA HIS A 176 -4.63 14.90 25.51
C HIS A 176 -3.47 14.72 24.52
N LEU A 177 -2.86 13.50 24.46
CA LEU A 177 -1.80 13.19 23.50
C LEU A 177 -2.35 13.14 22.09
N TYR A 178 -3.55 12.59 21.90
CA TYR A 178 -4.27 12.69 20.62
C TYR A 178 -4.55 14.17 20.30
N ARG A 179 -5.15 14.91 21.24
CA ARG A 179 -5.57 16.31 20.98
C ARG A 179 -4.42 17.28 20.70
N ARG A 180 -3.23 17.04 21.23
CA ARG A 180 -2.07 17.93 21.07
C ARG A 180 -1.11 17.49 19.98
N HIS A 181 -0.99 16.19 19.76
CA HIS A 181 0.07 15.60 18.94
C HIS A 181 -0.47 14.67 17.84
N ASN A 182 -1.80 14.60 17.68
CA ASN A 182 -2.46 13.74 16.69
C ASN A 182 -2.03 12.26 16.80
N ILE A 183 -1.74 11.79 18.05
CA ILE A 183 -1.35 10.40 18.32
C ILE A 183 -2.59 9.53 18.23
N ARG A 184 -2.77 8.90 17.07
CA ARG A 184 -3.85 7.96 16.73
C ARG A 184 -3.38 6.97 15.66
N ARG A 185 -4.17 5.93 15.43
CA ARG A 185 -4.02 5.05 14.26
C ARG A 185 -4.43 5.80 13.00
N TYR A 186 -3.60 5.75 11.96
CA TYR A 186 -3.90 6.27 10.63
C TYR A 186 -4.05 5.14 9.61
N GLY A 187 -3.17 4.14 9.66
CA GLY A 187 -3.10 3.08 8.67
C GLY A 187 -2.42 3.52 7.36
N PHE A 188 -1.93 2.54 6.62
CA PHE A 188 -1.18 2.75 5.37
C PHE A 188 -1.56 1.69 4.34
N HIS A 189 -0.96 1.72 3.15
CA HIS A 189 -1.35 0.92 1.99
C HIS A 189 -2.83 1.12 1.60
N GLY A 190 -3.42 2.27 1.95
CA GLY A 190 -4.83 2.55 1.69
C GLY A 190 -5.18 2.49 0.22
N THR A 191 -4.27 2.91 -0.67
CA THR A 191 -4.42 2.77 -2.13
C THR A 191 -4.58 1.31 -2.53
N SER A 192 -3.74 0.42 -2.01
CA SER A 192 -3.83 -1.02 -2.28
C SER A 192 -5.11 -1.64 -1.71
N HIS A 193 -5.40 -1.41 -0.42
CA HIS A 193 -6.60 -1.95 0.23
C HIS A 193 -7.88 -1.50 -0.46
N ARG A 194 -7.97 -0.23 -0.86
CA ARG A 194 -9.10 0.31 -1.61
C ARG A 194 -9.21 -0.34 -2.99
N PHE A 195 -8.10 -0.42 -3.74
CA PHE A 195 -8.09 -1.02 -5.06
C PHE A 195 -8.64 -2.45 -5.05
N VAL A 196 -8.12 -3.31 -4.18
CA VAL A 196 -8.54 -4.71 -4.14
C VAL A 196 -9.95 -4.90 -3.60
N THR A 197 -10.41 -4.00 -2.70
CA THR A 197 -11.82 -3.98 -2.24
C THR A 197 -12.76 -3.64 -3.38
N GLU A 198 -12.47 -2.60 -4.15
CA GLU A 198 -13.28 -2.19 -5.30
C GLU A 198 -13.23 -3.27 -6.40
N ARG A 199 -12.07 -3.88 -6.62
CA ARG A 199 -11.92 -4.97 -7.59
C ARG A 199 -12.73 -6.21 -7.19
N TYR A 200 -12.69 -6.60 -5.90
CA TYR A 200 -13.53 -7.67 -5.37
C TYR A 200 -15.02 -7.37 -5.58
N ARG A 201 -15.44 -6.15 -5.25
CA ARG A 201 -16.84 -5.70 -5.43
C ARG A 201 -17.31 -5.84 -6.89
N ILE A 202 -16.50 -5.39 -7.84
CA ILE A 202 -16.78 -5.52 -9.28
C ILE A 202 -16.84 -6.99 -9.69
N LEU A 203 -15.86 -7.80 -9.28
CA LEU A 203 -15.77 -9.22 -9.59
C LEU A 203 -17.02 -9.99 -9.12
N ARG A 204 -17.56 -9.61 -7.97
CA ARG A 204 -18.72 -10.26 -7.36
C ARG A 204 -20.05 -9.60 -7.73
N GLY A 205 -20.05 -8.52 -8.50
CA GLY A 205 -21.25 -7.76 -8.85
C GLY A 205 -21.98 -7.18 -7.63
N LEU A 206 -21.23 -6.81 -6.58
CA LEU A 206 -21.79 -6.29 -5.33
C LEU A 206 -21.94 -4.77 -5.36
N THR A 207 -22.89 -4.27 -4.56
CA THR A 207 -22.96 -2.86 -4.19
C THR A 207 -21.95 -2.54 -3.07
N LYS A 208 -21.67 -1.26 -2.83
CA LYS A 208 -20.71 -0.84 -1.79
C LYS A 208 -21.12 -1.31 -0.41
N ASP A 209 -22.40 -1.12 -0.05
CA ASP A 209 -23.01 -1.49 1.23
C ASP A 209 -22.98 -3.00 1.52
N ARG A 210 -22.91 -3.82 0.47
CA ARG A 210 -22.80 -5.28 0.55
C ARG A 210 -21.39 -5.83 0.43
N THR A 211 -20.37 -4.98 0.56
CA THR A 211 -18.97 -5.38 0.45
C THR A 211 -18.33 -5.44 1.83
N HIS A 212 -18.16 -6.64 2.37
CA HIS A 212 -17.57 -6.90 3.68
C HIS A 212 -16.37 -7.85 3.53
N VAL A 213 -15.15 -7.31 3.56
CA VAL A 213 -13.94 -8.10 3.28
C VAL A 213 -12.81 -7.77 4.25
N ILE A 214 -11.93 -8.74 4.45
CA ILE A 214 -10.63 -8.52 5.09
C ILE A 214 -9.58 -8.57 4.01
N THR A 215 -8.85 -7.49 3.81
CA THR A 215 -7.79 -7.42 2.80
C THR A 215 -6.42 -7.54 3.46
N LEU A 216 -5.54 -8.35 2.88
CA LEU A 216 -4.18 -8.60 3.34
C LEU A 216 -3.20 -8.17 2.26
N HIS A 217 -2.56 -7.02 2.44
CA HIS A 217 -1.42 -6.60 1.61
C HIS A 217 -0.15 -7.19 2.21
N LEU A 218 0.40 -8.23 1.57
CA LEU A 218 1.58 -8.95 2.04
C LEU A 218 2.73 -8.76 1.07
N GLY A 219 3.68 -7.93 1.43
CA GLY A 219 4.90 -7.64 0.70
C GLY A 219 6.10 -7.52 1.64
N ASN A 220 7.10 -6.69 1.31
CA ASN A 220 8.15 -6.34 2.28
C ASN A 220 7.57 -5.50 3.43
N GLY A 221 6.64 -4.57 3.15
CA GLY A 221 5.68 -4.03 4.12
C GLY A 221 4.41 -4.86 4.08
N CYS A 222 3.77 -5.09 5.24
CA CYS A 222 2.55 -5.88 5.35
C CYS A 222 1.49 -5.15 6.16
N SER A 223 0.24 -5.23 5.72
CA SER A 223 -0.91 -4.74 6.48
C SER A 223 -2.16 -5.57 6.22
N ALA A 224 -3.06 -5.56 7.18
CA ALA A 224 -4.40 -6.11 7.07
C ALA A 224 -5.41 -4.99 7.30
N THR A 225 -6.55 -5.03 6.63
CA THR A 225 -7.62 -4.03 6.80
C THR A 225 -8.99 -4.72 6.83
N ALA A 226 -9.78 -4.35 7.82
CA ALA A 226 -11.18 -4.70 7.94
C ALA A 226 -12.01 -3.70 7.13
N VAL A 227 -12.75 -4.20 6.14
CA VAL A 227 -13.60 -3.38 5.27
C VAL A 227 -15.04 -3.78 5.45
N ARG A 228 -15.88 -2.84 5.90
CA ARG A 228 -17.33 -3.03 6.07
C ARG A 228 -18.07 -2.01 5.23
N ALA A 229 -19.05 -2.47 4.45
CA ALA A 229 -19.80 -1.63 3.51
C ALA A 229 -18.86 -0.84 2.58
N GLY A 230 -17.76 -1.48 2.12
CA GLY A 230 -16.77 -0.86 1.25
C GLY A 230 -15.92 0.25 1.87
N CYS A 231 -15.96 0.43 3.21
CA CYS A 231 -15.18 1.42 3.95
C CYS A 231 -14.25 0.73 4.95
N SER A 232 -13.04 1.27 5.14
CA SER A 232 -12.12 0.80 6.17
C SER A 232 -12.69 1.08 7.57
N VAL A 233 -12.84 0.06 8.40
CA VAL A 233 -13.34 0.18 9.79
C VAL A 233 -12.27 -0.14 10.82
N ASP A 234 -11.19 -0.80 10.42
CA ASP A 234 -9.98 -1.02 11.21
C ASP A 234 -8.83 -1.42 10.30
N THR A 235 -7.60 -1.23 10.75
CA THR A 235 -6.40 -1.63 10.01
C THR A 235 -5.25 -1.97 10.96
N SER A 236 -4.32 -2.81 10.52
CA SER A 236 -3.23 -3.30 11.37
C SER A 236 -2.09 -2.30 11.58
N MET A 237 -1.77 -1.46 10.58
CA MET A 237 -0.78 -0.41 10.76
C MET A 237 -1.34 0.72 11.62
N GLY A 238 -0.49 1.34 12.40
CA GLY A 238 -0.87 2.31 13.43
C GLY A 238 -0.65 3.76 13.02
N MET A 239 -0.09 4.54 13.95
CA MET A 239 0.38 5.89 13.71
C MET A 239 1.49 5.90 12.66
N THR A 240 2.33 4.86 12.65
CA THR A 240 3.41 4.61 11.70
C THR A 240 3.21 3.27 11.02
N PRO A 241 3.92 3.00 9.90
CA PRO A 241 3.85 1.68 9.25
C PRO A 241 4.61 0.56 10.00
N LEU A 242 4.95 0.73 11.27
CA LEU A 242 5.68 -0.26 12.09
C LEU A 242 4.74 -1.25 12.78
N GLU A 243 3.63 -0.77 13.36
CA GLU A 243 2.63 -1.57 14.08
C GLU A 243 1.96 -2.60 13.17
N GLY A 244 1.51 -3.72 13.72
CA GLY A 244 0.63 -4.69 13.06
C GLY A 244 1.30 -6.01 12.72
N LEU A 245 1.21 -6.39 11.45
CA LEU A 245 1.76 -7.65 10.94
C LEU A 245 3.29 -7.69 11.05
N VAL A 246 3.84 -8.91 11.17
CA VAL A 246 5.27 -9.11 10.91
C VAL A 246 5.56 -8.82 9.45
N MET A 247 6.65 -8.14 9.17
CA MET A 247 7.01 -7.70 7.81
C MET A 247 8.40 -8.21 7.43
N GLY A 248 8.91 -7.83 6.29
CA GLY A 248 10.25 -8.26 5.87
C GLY A 248 11.34 -7.85 6.87
N THR A 249 11.36 -6.58 7.27
CA THR A 249 12.36 -6.01 8.19
C THR A 249 11.76 -5.34 9.43
N ARG A 250 10.43 -5.14 9.47
CA ARG A 250 9.72 -4.49 10.58
C ARG A 250 9.11 -5.53 11.52
N SER A 251 9.18 -5.24 12.82
CA SER A 251 8.73 -6.19 13.87
C SER A 251 7.21 -6.46 13.86
N GLY A 252 6.40 -5.49 13.43
CA GLY A 252 4.98 -5.48 13.77
C GLY A 252 4.77 -5.27 15.27
N ASP A 253 3.63 -5.73 15.79
CA ASP A 253 3.26 -5.57 17.21
C ASP A 253 4.30 -6.17 18.17
N ILE A 254 4.67 -5.36 19.14
CA ILE A 254 5.49 -5.77 20.28
C ILE A 254 4.91 -5.20 21.57
N ASP A 255 5.31 -5.74 22.71
CA ASP A 255 5.09 -5.10 24.02
C ASP A 255 5.92 -3.79 24.05
N PRO A 256 5.31 -2.62 24.33
CA PRO A 256 6.03 -1.34 24.42
C PRO A 256 7.21 -1.34 25.39
N ALA A 257 7.16 -2.15 26.45
CA ALA A 257 8.27 -2.28 27.42
C ALA A 257 9.55 -2.89 26.80
N ILE A 258 9.42 -3.61 25.67
CA ILE A 258 10.56 -4.17 24.95
C ILE A 258 11.49 -3.07 24.44
N VAL A 259 10.96 -1.92 24.01
CA VAL A 259 11.75 -0.77 23.52
C VAL A 259 12.78 -0.34 24.56
N ASN A 260 12.33 -0.07 25.80
CA ASN A 260 13.23 0.32 26.88
C ASN A 260 14.17 -0.82 27.28
N ARG A 261 13.69 -2.07 27.23
CA ARG A 261 14.50 -3.24 27.56
C ARG A 261 15.67 -3.44 26.59
N ILE A 262 15.42 -3.29 25.29
CA ILE A 262 16.47 -3.36 24.26
C ILE A 262 17.45 -2.18 24.45
N ALA A 263 16.95 -0.95 24.62
CA ALA A 263 17.77 0.22 24.84
C ALA A 263 18.80 0.00 25.96
N ILE A 264 18.35 -0.49 27.12
CA ILE A 264 19.22 -0.77 28.28
C ILE A 264 20.19 -1.92 28.03
N LYS A 265 19.73 -3.01 27.40
CA LYS A 265 20.54 -4.23 27.25
C LYS A 265 21.60 -4.10 26.16
N GLU A 266 21.28 -3.41 25.09
CA GLU A 266 22.18 -3.21 23.93
C GLU A 266 22.92 -1.87 23.98
N GLY A 267 22.61 -0.99 24.96
CA GLY A 267 23.22 0.33 25.07
C GLY A 267 22.79 1.31 23.96
N LEU A 268 21.56 1.14 23.44
CA LEU A 268 21.03 1.93 22.35
C LEU A 268 20.15 3.08 22.84
N SER A 269 20.12 4.17 22.08
CA SER A 269 19.11 5.24 22.22
C SER A 269 17.75 4.76 21.74
N THR A 270 16.68 5.46 22.11
CA THR A 270 15.31 5.15 21.63
C THR A 270 15.21 5.20 20.11
N ASN A 271 15.90 6.15 19.45
CA ASN A 271 15.91 6.26 17.98
C ASN A 271 16.64 5.08 17.32
N GLU A 272 17.72 4.58 17.92
CA GLU A 272 18.41 3.40 17.42
C GLU A 272 17.57 2.13 17.59
N VAL A 273 16.82 2.01 18.69
CA VAL A 273 15.86 0.91 18.87
C VAL A 273 14.73 1.01 17.85
N GLU A 274 14.18 2.20 17.61
CA GLU A 274 13.17 2.39 16.57
C GLU A 274 13.70 2.00 15.18
N ASN A 275 14.93 2.39 14.84
CA ASN A 275 15.57 1.98 13.61
C ASN A 275 15.77 0.46 13.53
N LEU A 276 16.20 -0.21 14.63
CA LEU A 276 16.32 -1.67 14.70
C LEU A 276 14.96 -2.35 14.42
N LEU A 277 13.89 -1.85 15.02
CA LEU A 277 12.55 -2.40 14.85
C LEU A 277 12.02 -2.21 13.42
N ASN A 278 12.45 -1.16 12.71
CA ASN A 278 12.06 -0.87 11.33
C ASN A 278 12.90 -1.60 10.28
N THR A 279 14.20 -1.81 10.53
CA THR A 279 15.14 -2.22 9.47
C THR A 279 15.84 -3.57 9.69
N GLN A 280 15.84 -4.10 10.93
CA GLN A 280 16.60 -5.29 11.31
C GLN A 280 15.75 -6.35 12.02
N SER A 281 14.45 -6.18 12.03
CA SER A 281 13.47 -7.06 12.69
C SER A 281 12.67 -7.89 11.67
N GLY A 282 11.49 -8.30 12.00
CA GLY A 282 10.61 -9.07 11.12
C GLY A 282 11.18 -10.41 10.66
N LEU A 283 10.94 -10.75 9.39
CA LEU A 283 11.47 -11.98 8.79
C LEU A 283 13.01 -12.04 8.86
N LEU A 284 13.67 -10.92 8.53
CA LEU A 284 15.13 -10.79 8.62
C LEU A 284 15.63 -11.04 10.04
N GLY A 285 15.03 -10.39 11.03
CA GLY A 285 15.46 -10.48 12.42
C GLY A 285 15.28 -11.88 13.01
N ILE A 286 14.15 -12.54 12.73
CA ILE A 286 13.87 -13.90 13.22
C ILE A 286 14.73 -14.93 12.51
N SER A 287 14.81 -14.88 11.18
CA SER A 287 15.62 -15.84 10.41
C SER A 287 17.13 -15.62 10.61
N GLY A 288 17.55 -14.35 10.71
CA GLY A 288 18.97 -13.96 10.67
C GLY A 288 19.59 -14.17 9.30
N LEU A 289 18.79 -14.38 8.27
CA LEU A 289 19.23 -14.73 6.92
C LEU A 289 18.81 -13.67 5.90
N THR A 290 17.51 -13.46 5.72
CA THR A 290 16.97 -12.58 4.69
C THR A 290 15.54 -12.14 5.04
N ASN A 291 15.07 -11.08 4.41
CA ASN A 291 13.68 -10.65 4.41
C ASN A 291 12.87 -11.18 3.20
N ASP A 292 13.52 -11.92 2.28
CA ASP A 292 12.86 -12.48 1.10
C ASP A 292 12.18 -13.81 1.45
N MET A 293 10.83 -13.80 1.42
CA MET A 293 10.01 -14.97 1.73
C MET A 293 10.30 -16.18 0.83
N ARG A 294 10.70 -15.95 -0.42
CA ARG A 294 11.00 -17.04 -1.38
C ARG A 294 12.22 -17.81 -0.92
N ILE A 295 13.28 -17.10 -0.55
CA ILE A 295 14.52 -17.69 -0.04
C ILE A 295 14.25 -18.40 1.29
N LEU A 296 13.44 -17.82 2.18
CA LEU A 296 13.10 -18.48 3.46
C LEU A 296 12.33 -19.78 3.25
N LEU A 297 11.41 -19.84 2.28
CA LEU A 297 10.70 -21.07 1.92
C LEU A 297 11.64 -22.12 1.35
N GLU A 298 12.57 -21.73 0.48
CA GLU A 298 13.59 -22.61 -0.10
C GLU A 298 14.53 -23.16 0.96
N GLU A 299 15.02 -22.32 1.88
CA GLU A 299 15.90 -22.73 2.99
C GLU A 299 15.19 -23.71 3.94
N GLN A 300 13.93 -23.43 4.26
CA GLN A 300 13.14 -24.35 5.09
C GLN A 300 12.95 -25.71 4.38
N GLN A 301 12.57 -25.68 3.09
CA GLN A 301 12.22 -26.88 2.35
C GLN A 301 13.44 -27.76 2.02
N ASN A 302 14.53 -27.12 1.55
CA ASN A 302 15.69 -27.84 1.01
C ASN A 302 16.72 -28.17 2.09
N LEU A 303 16.92 -27.30 3.08
CA LEU A 303 17.94 -27.42 4.11
C LEU A 303 17.38 -27.69 5.51
N GLY A 304 16.07 -27.63 5.69
CA GLY A 304 15.42 -27.80 6.99
C GLY A 304 15.76 -26.69 7.98
N ASP A 305 16.10 -25.47 7.49
CA ASP A 305 16.49 -24.36 8.36
C ASP A 305 15.37 -24.02 9.34
N ARG A 306 15.64 -24.24 10.64
CA ARG A 306 14.68 -24.06 11.71
C ARG A 306 14.26 -22.59 11.86
N ARG A 307 15.19 -21.63 11.70
CA ARG A 307 14.90 -20.21 11.91
C ARG A 307 14.13 -19.64 10.73
N ALA A 308 14.43 -20.08 9.51
CA ALA A 308 13.63 -19.75 8.33
C ALA A 308 12.18 -20.25 8.51
N GLY A 309 12.00 -21.52 8.90
CA GLY A 309 10.68 -22.07 9.21
C GLY A 309 9.94 -21.29 10.30
N LEU A 310 10.62 -20.96 11.40
CA LEU A 310 10.03 -20.18 12.50
C LEU A 310 9.61 -18.76 12.04
N ALA A 311 10.42 -18.10 11.21
CA ALA A 311 10.08 -16.77 10.69
C ALA A 311 8.81 -16.81 9.85
N ILE A 312 8.66 -17.81 8.99
CA ILE A 312 7.45 -18.02 8.17
C ILE A 312 6.23 -18.30 9.07
N GLU A 313 6.38 -19.16 10.09
CA GLU A 313 5.29 -19.49 11.01
C GLU A 313 4.82 -18.26 11.79
N VAL A 314 5.73 -17.46 12.33
CA VAL A 314 5.39 -16.23 13.07
C VAL A 314 4.68 -15.23 12.16
N PHE A 315 5.13 -15.10 10.91
CA PHE A 315 4.49 -14.26 9.90
C PHE A 315 3.05 -14.70 9.62
N CYS A 316 2.85 -15.97 9.30
CA CYS A 316 1.52 -16.53 9.00
C CYS A 316 0.59 -16.49 10.21
N TYR A 317 1.12 -16.83 11.40
CA TYR A 317 0.36 -16.78 12.65
C TYR A 317 -0.15 -15.38 12.98
N ARG A 318 0.70 -14.36 12.81
CA ARG A 318 0.30 -12.96 13.07
C ARG A 318 -0.80 -12.53 12.10
N ALA A 319 -0.69 -12.85 10.80
CA ALA A 319 -1.72 -12.56 9.82
C ALA A 319 -3.06 -13.23 10.17
N ARG A 320 -3.03 -14.50 10.59
CA ARG A 320 -4.22 -15.22 11.04
C ARG A 320 -4.85 -14.59 12.30
N LYS A 321 -4.04 -14.12 13.26
CA LYS A 321 -4.56 -13.40 14.44
C LYS A 321 -5.36 -12.15 14.03
N TYR A 322 -4.85 -11.37 13.08
CA TYR A 322 -5.54 -10.17 12.59
C TYR A 322 -6.82 -10.52 11.85
N ILE A 323 -6.84 -11.59 11.04
CA ILE A 323 -8.08 -12.08 10.43
C ILE A 323 -9.13 -12.39 11.51
N GLY A 324 -8.75 -13.14 12.55
CA GLY A 324 -9.66 -13.47 13.64
C GLY A 324 -10.16 -12.25 14.41
N ALA A 325 -9.28 -11.28 14.71
CA ALA A 325 -9.66 -10.03 15.34
C ALA A 325 -10.65 -9.23 14.49
N PHE A 326 -10.39 -9.10 13.19
CA PHE A 326 -11.25 -8.36 12.27
C PHE A 326 -12.58 -9.05 12.00
N LEU A 327 -12.63 -10.38 11.94
CA LEU A 327 -13.88 -11.11 11.89
C LEU A 327 -14.76 -10.81 13.13
N ALA A 328 -14.15 -10.76 14.32
CA ALA A 328 -14.85 -10.40 15.54
C ALA A 328 -15.34 -8.94 15.54
N CYS A 329 -14.48 -7.98 15.14
CA CYS A 329 -14.82 -6.56 15.10
C CYS A 329 -15.91 -6.24 14.06
N MET A 330 -15.94 -6.97 12.95
CA MET A 330 -16.91 -6.79 11.88
C MET A 330 -18.21 -7.58 12.08
N GLY A 331 -18.22 -8.57 12.98
CA GLY A 331 -19.30 -9.55 13.09
C GLY A 331 -19.36 -10.55 11.94
N GLY A 332 -18.23 -10.78 11.26
CA GLY A 332 -18.05 -11.62 10.09
C GLY A 332 -17.55 -10.86 8.87
N ALA A 333 -17.22 -11.58 7.82
CA ALA A 333 -16.82 -11.05 6.50
C ALA A 333 -17.25 -12.04 5.40
N ASP A 334 -17.43 -11.55 4.17
CA ASP A 334 -17.74 -12.37 3.01
C ASP A 334 -16.48 -13.05 2.43
N ALA A 335 -15.35 -12.37 2.54
CA ALA A 335 -14.10 -12.87 1.97
C ALA A 335 -12.84 -12.32 2.65
N ILE A 336 -11.76 -13.09 2.50
CA ILE A 336 -10.37 -12.68 2.71
C ILE A 336 -9.76 -12.44 1.32
N VAL A 337 -9.12 -11.29 1.11
CA VAL A 337 -8.47 -10.94 -0.16
C VAL A 337 -6.97 -10.82 0.07
N PHE A 338 -6.19 -11.67 -0.58
CA PHE A 338 -4.73 -11.67 -0.58
C PHE A 338 -4.20 -10.81 -1.73
N THR A 339 -3.27 -9.91 -1.40
CA THR A 339 -2.59 -9.03 -2.36
C THR A 339 -1.17 -8.70 -1.91
N GLY A 340 -0.44 -7.93 -2.70
CA GLY A 340 0.98 -7.66 -2.49
C GLY A 340 1.86 -8.84 -2.88
N GLY A 341 3.16 -8.58 -3.06
CA GLY A 341 4.06 -9.55 -3.70
C GLY A 341 4.07 -10.96 -3.09
N ILE A 342 3.98 -11.10 -1.76
CA ILE A 342 3.88 -12.40 -1.08
C ILE A 342 2.46 -12.96 -1.22
N GLY A 343 1.43 -12.13 -0.96
CA GLY A 343 0.03 -12.55 -1.02
C GLY A 343 -0.39 -13.04 -2.40
N GLU A 344 0.11 -12.39 -3.45
CA GLU A 344 -0.18 -12.72 -4.85
C GLU A 344 0.56 -13.96 -5.35
N ASN A 345 1.80 -14.17 -4.90
CA ASN A 345 2.71 -15.13 -5.54
C ASN A 345 3.11 -16.33 -4.67
N SER A 346 2.65 -16.43 -3.42
CA SER A 346 3.02 -17.53 -2.52
C SER A 346 1.82 -18.37 -2.08
N PRO A 347 1.46 -19.44 -2.81
CA PRO A 347 0.41 -20.38 -2.42
C PRO A 347 0.63 -20.96 -1.03
N GLU A 348 1.88 -21.30 -0.69
CA GLU A 348 2.24 -21.88 0.61
C GLU A 348 1.97 -20.91 1.78
N VAL A 349 2.29 -19.63 1.65
CA VAL A 349 1.99 -18.63 2.69
C VAL A 349 0.48 -18.49 2.86
N ARG A 350 -0.29 -18.42 1.77
CA ARG A 350 -1.76 -18.34 1.84
C ARG A 350 -2.35 -19.57 2.50
N ARG A 351 -1.88 -20.78 2.16
CA ARG A 351 -2.29 -22.04 2.80
C ARG A 351 -2.06 -21.99 4.30
N ARG A 352 -0.84 -21.63 4.74
CA ARG A 352 -0.50 -21.53 6.17
C ARG A 352 -1.34 -20.47 6.89
N ILE A 353 -1.68 -19.36 6.26
CA ILE A 353 -2.54 -18.34 6.86
C ILE A 353 -3.98 -18.87 7.01
N CYS A 354 -4.50 -19.54 5.99
CA CYS A 354 -5.87 -20.07 5.96
C CYS A 354 -6.05 -21.28 6.87
N GLN A 355 -5.00 -22.05 7.13
CA GLN A 355 -5.04 -23.23 8.00
C GLN A 355 -5.56 -22.86 9.41
N GLY A 356 -6.59 -23.56 9.89
CA GLY A 356 -7.22 -23.31 11.18
C GLY A 356 -8.30 -22.21 11.14
N LEU A 357 -8.78 -21.83 9.94
CA LEU A 357 -9.95 -20.96 9.75
C LEU A 357 -11.19 -21.71 9.28
N GLU A 358 -11.16 -23.06 9.29
CA GLU A 358 -12.28 -23.92 8.86
C GLU A 358 -13.51 -23.72 9.76
N TRP A 359 -13.31 -23.41 11.03
CA TRP A 359 -14.36 -23.14 12.00
C TRP A 359 -15.21 -21.89 11.67
N VAL A 360 -14.66 -20.94 10.92
CA VAL A 360 -15.42 -19.77 10.40
C VAL A 360 -15.93 -20.02 8.98
N GLY A 361 -15.80 -21.26 8.50
CA GLY A 361 -16.34 -21.68 7.23
C GLY A 361 -15.44 -21.44 6.02
N LEU A 362 -14.14 -21.15 6.22
CA LEU A 362 -13.20 -21.07 5.12
C LEU A 362 -12.76 -22.49 4.73
N LYS A 363 -12.96 -22.86 3.48
CA LYS A 363 -12.47 -24.09 2.88
C LYS A 363 -11.53 -23.75 1.74
N LEU A 364 -10.23 -23.87 1.97
CA LEU A 364 -9.25 -23.61 0.91
C LEU A 364 -9.34 -24.71 -0.14
N ASP A 365 -9.27 -24.34 -1.41
CA ASP A 365 -9.12 -25.24 -2.56
C ASP A 365 -7.64 -25.21 -2.97
N ASP A 366 -6.93 -26.29 -2.69
CA ASP A 366 -5.48 -26.36 -2.92
C ASP A 366 -5.11 -26.21 -4.39
N GLU A 367 -5.89 -26.77 -5.30
CA GLU A 367 -5.62 -26.67 -6.73
C GLU A 367 -5.80 -25.22 -7.21
N ARG A 368 -6.91 -24.57 -6.85
CA ARG A 368 -7.13 -23.15 -7.17
C ARG A 368 -6.05 -22.27 -6.55
N ASN A 369 -5.66 -22.56 -5.31
CA ASN A 369 -4.62 -21.80 -4.62
C ASN A 369 -3.25 -21.92 -5.32
N GLU A 370 -2.86 -23.11 -5.76
CA GLU A 370 -1.59 -23.31 -6.50
C GLU A 370 -1.58 -22.59 -7.84
N HIS A 371 -2.71 -22.56 -8.56
CA HIS A 371 -2.80 -21.89 -9.85
C HIS A 371 -2.91 -20.35 -9.75
N ALA A 372 -3.33 -19.81 -8.60
CA ALA A 372 -3.49 -18.37 -8.42
C ALA A 372 -2.15 -17.68 -8.07
N VAL A 373 -1.22 -17.63 -9.01
CA VAL A 373 0.08 -16.97 -8.86
C VAL A 373 0.14 -15.77 -9.80
N GLY A 374 0.20 -14.56 -9.22
CA GLY A 374 0.23 -13.29 -9.96
C GLY A 374 -1.03 -13.02 -10.78
N CYS A 375 -2.12 -13.76 -10.54
CA CYS A 375 -3.38 -13.61 -11.25
C CYS A 375 -4.57 -13.55 -10.29
N GLN A 376 -5.66 -12.93 -10.77
CA GLN A 376 -6.90 -12.81 -10.00
C GLN A 376 -7.67 -14.12 -10.00
N GLY A 377 -8.10 -14.59 -8.82
CA GLY A 377 -8.92 -15.79 -8.69
C GLY A 377 -9.45 -16.06 -7.29
N GLN A 378 -10.56 -16.81 -7.23
CA GLN A 378 -11.05 -17.41 -5.98
C GLN A 378 -10.20 -18.64 -5.67
N ILE A 379 -9.70 -18.73 -4.44
CA ILE A 379 -8.87 -19.83 -3.95
C ILE A 379 -9.55 -20.67 -2.88
N SER A 380 -10.78 -20.33 -2.50
CA SER A 380 -11.63 -21.17 -1.66
C SER A 380 -12.58 -22.03 -2.49
N ALA A 381 -13.06 -23.13 -1.92
CA ALA A 381 -14.12 -23.93 -2.49
C ALA A 381 -15.42 -23.13 -2.63
N ASP A 382 -16.31 -23.57 -3.55
CA ASP A 382 -17.56 -22.83 -3.84
C ASP A 382 -18.55 -22.87 -2.69
N ASP A 383 -18.51 -23.92 -1.87
CA ASP A 383 -19.34 -24.10 -0.67
C ASP A 383 -18.73 -23.47 0.60
N SER A 384 -17.65 -22.72 0.46
CA SER A 384 -17.04 -21.96 1.55
C SER A 384 -17.98 -20.80 1.95
N SER A 385 -18.29 -20.65 3.24
CA SER A 385 -19.07 -19.51 3.72
C SER A 385 -18.24 -18.24 3.94
N LEU A 386 -16.94 -18.40 4.26
CA LEU A 386 -15.95 -17.34 4.18
C LEU A 386 -15.07 -17.64 2.96
N HIS A 387 -15.16 -16.83 1.92
CA HIS A 387 -14.37 -17.03 0.72
C HIS A 387 -12.93 -16.52 0.88
N ALA A 388 -12.04 -16.99 0.01
CA ALA A 388 -10.68 -16.46 -0.13
C ALA A 388 -10.37 -16.16 -1.59
N PHE A 389 -9.73 -15.03 -1.85
CA PHE A 389 -9.37 -14.55 -3.19
C PHE A 389 -7.92 -14.10 -3.24
N VAL A 390 -7.31 -14.24 -4.40
CA VAL A 390 -6.12 -13.49 -4.80
C VAL A 390 -6.56 -12.38 -5.75
N ILE A 391 -6.19 -11.15 -5.45
CA ILE A 391 -6.44 -10.00 -6.32
C ILE A 391 -5.15 -9.17 -6.37
N PRO A 392 -4.41 -9.21 -7.49
CA PRO A 392 -3.24 -8.38 -7.66
C PRO A 392 -3.58 -6.90 -7.52
N THR A 393 -2.79 -6.19 -6.71
CA THR A 393 -2.96 -4.74 -6.56
C THR A 393 -2.39 -3.98 -7.75
N ASP A 394 -2.98 -2.85 -8.07
CA ASP A 394 -2.47 -1.88 -9.04
C ASP A 394 -2.66 -0.46 -8.48
N GLU A 395 -1.77 -0.10 -7.58
CA GLU A 395 -1.83 1.19 -6.87
C GLU A 395 -1.66 2.35 -7.85
N GLU A 396 -0.81 2.20 -8.86
CA GLU A 396 -0.56 3.23 -9.85
C GLU A 396 -1.79 3.47 -10.73
N LEU A 397 -2.53 2.43 -11.09
CA LEU A 397 -3.80 2.59 -11.78
C LEU A 397 -4.80 3.35 -10.91
N LEU A 398 -4.92 3.00 -9.63
CA LEU A 398 -5.80 3.72 -8.71
C LEU A 398 -5.42 5.20 -8.61
N ILE A 399 -4.14 5.51 -8.48
CA ILE A 399 -3.63 6.89 -8.44
C ILE A 399 -3.99 7.64 -9.73
N ALA A 400 -3.84 7.00 -10.90
CA ALA A 400 -4.22 7.61 -12.17
C ALA A 400 -5.73 7.90 -12.25
N LEU A 401 -6.57 6.95 -11.83
CA LEU A 401 -8.03 7.11 -11.79
C LEU A 401 -8.45 8.25 -10.84
N ASP A 402 -7.87 8.30 -9.65
CA ASP A 402 -8.13 9.36 -8.69
C ASP A 402 -7.64 10.73 -9.17
N THR A 403 -6.52 10.75 -9.89
CA THR A 403 -6.01 11.97 -10.53
C THR A 403 -7.05 12.54 -11.49
N VAL A 404 -7.62 11.71 -12.37
CA VAL A 404 -8.65 12.14 -13.32
C VAL A 404 -9.93 12.57 -12.59
N ARG A 405 -10.38 11.80 -11.58
CA ARG A 405 -11.55 12.15 -10.75
C ARG A 405 -11.39 13.52 -10.09
N SER A 406 -10.26 13.75 -9.42
CA SER A 406 -10.00 15.00 -8.70
C SER A 406 -9.96 16.21 -9.63
N ILE A 407 -9.40 16.07 -10.83
CA ILE A 407 -9.33 17.15 -11.82
C ILE A 407 -10.72 17.48 -12.38
N LEU A 408 -11.57 16.47 -12.58
CA LEU A 408 -12.92 16.62 -13.12
C LEU A 408 -13.97 16.98 -12.05
N GLY A 409 -13.58 17.03 -10.77
CA GLY A 409 -14.50 17.29 -9.67
C GLY A 409 -15.50 16.15 -9.40
N GLU A 410 -15.17 14.93 -9.84
CA GLU A 410 -16.01 13.76 -9.60
C GLU A 410 -15.83 13.25 -8.16
N PRO A 411 -16.92 12.78 -7.50
CA PRO A 411 -16.85 12.31 -6.11
C PRO A 411 -15.93 11.09 -5.97
N GLN A 412 -15.17 11.06 -4.88
CA GLN A 412 -14.36 9.91 -4.54
C GLN A 412 -15.25 8.77 -4.02
N PRO A 413 -14.95 7.49 -4.35
CA PRO A 413 -15.78 6.34 -3.93
C PRO A 413 -15.77 6.09 -2.43
N SER A 414 -14.82 6.68 -1.71
CA SER A 414 -14.54 6.41 -0.30
C SER A 414 -15.35 7.25 0.69
N HIS A 415 -16.22 8.18 0.26
CA HIS A 415 -17.02 8.93 1.21
C HIS A 415 -17.89 7.98 2.06
N TRP A 416 -17.47 7.83 3.32
CA TRP A 416 -18.32 7.29 4.37
C TRP A 416 -19.19 8.43 4.88
N GLU A 417 -20.47 8.38 4.55
CA GLU A 417 -21.43 9.20 5.27
C GLU A 417 -21.71 8.49 6.60
N PRO A 418 -21.41 9.11 7.76
CA PRO A 418 -21.80 8.53 9.03
C PRO A 418 -23.32 8.31 9.01
N PRO A 419 -23.83 7.18 9.54
CA PRO A 419 -25.27 6.99 9.69
C PRO A 419 -25.84 8.22 10.42
N SER A 420 -26.95 8.74 9.92
CA SER A 420 -27.63 9.90 10.51
C SER A 420 -27.78 9.66 12.02
N LYS A 421 -27.43 10.68 12.84
CA LYS A 421 -27.50 10.59 14.30
C LYS A 421 -28.87 10.05 14.71
N GLY A 422 -28.95 8.78 15.12
CA GLY A 422 -30.18 8.14 15.60
C GLY A 422 -30.51 6.75 15.06
N GLU A 423 -29.80 6.27 14.01
CA GLU A 423 -29.96 4.85 13.62
C GLU A 423 -29.03 3.97 14.45
N PRO A 424 -29.57 3.00 15.21
CA PRO A 424 -28.77 2.02 15.90
C PRO A 424 -28.02 1.19 14.85
N LEU A 425 -26.70 1.01 15.04
CA LEU A 425 -25.92 0.04 14.28
C LEU A 425 -26.68 -1.31 14.34
N ARG A 426 -27.27 -1.73 13.23
CA ARG A 426 -27.83 -3.09 13.15
C ARG A 426 -26.65 -4.05 13.23
N VAL A 427 -26.56 -4.73 14.37
CA VAL A 427 -25.65 -5.82 14.66
C VAL A 427 -25.97 -7.00 13.74
#